data_f62ee36d92346f3d1d6bd7a2840991d1
#
_entry.id   f62ee36d92346f3d1d6bd7a2840991d1
#
_cell.length_a   1.000
_cell.length_b   1.000
_cell.length_c   1.000
_cell.angle_alpha   90.00
_cell.angle_beta   90.00
_cell.angle_gamma   90.00
#
_symmetry.space_group_name_H-M   'P 1'
#
loop_
_entity.id
_entity.type
_entity.pdbx_description
1 polymer ?
#
loop_
_entity_poly.entity_id
_entity_poly.type
_entity_poly.pdbx_seq_one_letter_code
_entity_poly.pdbx_strand_id
1 'polypeptide(L)'
;MSPAPDPRAMSDGDLAAHLAEVAGRILVEVRSSGLFSPKALGKAGDQTANQFLCHALREARPDDGLLSEEEKDNEARLGKSRVWIVDPVDGTREYGEARSDWAVHVGMAVDGAPALGAVALPGLDGGTVLRSDQPIVVPPAPE
;
A
#
# COMPACT_ATOMS: atom_id res chain seq x y z
N MET A 1 -1.75 19.23 -20.46
CA MET A 1 -1.55 18.40 -19.25
C MET A 1 -2.78 17.52 -19.07
N SER A 2 -2.58 16.21 -19.03
CA SER A 2 -3.69 15.29 -18.79
C SER A 2 -4.11 15.32 -17.34
N PRO A 3 -5.41 15.28 -17.02
CA PRO A 3 -5.84 15.17 -15.64
C PRO A 3 -5.39 13.83 -15.06
N ALA A 4 -5.23 13.78 -13.74
CA ALA A 4 -4.97 12.54 -13.04
C ALA A 4 -6.09 11.53 -13.31
N PRO A 5 -5.77 10.22 -13.43
CA PRO A 5 -6.82 9.22 -13.61
C PRO A 5 -7.81 9.24 -12.44
N ASP A 6 -9.09 9.03 -12.73
CA ASP A 6 -10.09 8.89 -11.68
C ASP A 6 -9.98 7.49 -11.05
N PRO A 7 -9.64 7.38 -9.76
CA PRO A 7 -9.52 6.07 -9.12
C PRO A 7 -10.80 5.24 -9.16
N ARG A 8 -11.96 5.90 -9.21
CA ARG A 8 -13.24 5.18 -9.30
C ARG A 8 -13.41 4.46 -10.63
N ALA A 9 -12.76 4.97 -11.68
CA ALA A 9 -12.82 4.40 -13.03
C ALA A 9 -11.71 3.38 -13.29
N MET A 10 -10.73 3.25 -12.38
CA MET A 10 -9.66 2.27 -12.52
C MET A 10 -10.17 0.85 -12.31
N SER A 11 -9.55 -0.13 -13.00
CA SER A 11 -9.74 -1.53 -12.63
C SER A 11 -9.22 -1.75 -11.20
N ASP A 12 -9.67 -2.81 -10.55
CA ASP A 12 -9.21 -3.13 -9.20
C ASP A 12 -7.70 -3.36 -9.16
N GLY A 13 -7.13 -4.03 -10.17
CA GLY A 13 -5.69 -4.24 -10.25
C GLY A 13 -4.89 -2.95 -10.44
N ASP A 14 -5.37 -2.07 -11.32
CA ASP A 14 -4.74 -0.75 -11.51
C ASP A 14 -4.83 0.09 -10.25
N LEU A 15 -5.96 0.06 -9.56
CA LEU A 15 -6.14 0.79 -8.33
C LEU A 15 -5.18 0.29 -7.24
N ALA A 16 -5.10 -1.03 -7.06
CA ALA A 16 -4.20 -1.61 -6.06
C ALA A 16 -2.74 -1.20 -6.33
N ALA A 17 -2.29 -1.31 -7.57
CA ALA A 17 -0.93 -0.96 -7.95
C ALA A 17 -0.64 0.53 -7.78
N HIS A 18 -1.59 1.38 -8.19
CA HIS A 18 -1.44 2.83 -8.08
C HIS A 18 -1.38 3.27 -6.62
N LEU A 19 -2.25 2.74 -5.78
CA LEU A 19 -2.25 3.09 -4.35
C LEU A 19 -0.98 2.62 -3.64
N ALA A 20 -0.51 1.41 -3.95
CA ALA A 20 0.74 0.91 -3.37
C ALA A 20 1.93 1.79 -3.79
N GLU A 21 1.99 2.19 -5.05
CA GLU A 21 3.05 3.05 -5.57
C GLU A 21 3.04 4.42 -4.89
N VAL A 22 1.88 5.06 -4.81
CA VAL A 22 1.77 6.40 -4.19
C VAL A 22 2.09 6.33 -2.70
N ALA A 23 1.59 5.32 -1.99
CA ALA A 23 1.93 5.13 -0.58
C ALA A 23 3.44 4.97 -0.39
N GLY A 24 4.09 4.21 -1.27
CA GLY A 24 5.55 4.06 -1.25
C GLY A 24 6.28 5.37 -1.41
N ARG A 25 5.83 6.22 -2.32
CA ARG A 25 6.42 7.56 -2.52
C ARG A 25 6.23 8.46 -1.30
N ILE A 26 5.06 8.41 -0.68
CA ILE A 26 4.80 9.15 0.56
C ILE A 26 5.77 8.71 1.66
N LEU A 27 5.97 7.41 1.80
CA LEU A 27 6.88 6.85 2.80
C LEU A 27 8.34 7.30 2.58
N VAL A 28 8.78 7.35 1.33
CA VAL A 28 10.11 7.86 0.99
C VAL A 28 10.22 9.33 1.36
N GLU A 29 9.21 10.15 1.07
CA GLU A 29 9.20 11.56 1.44
C GLU A 29 9.24 11.77 2.95
N VAL A 30 8.45 11.02 3.70
CA VAL A 30 8.45 11.12 5.18
C VAL A 30 9.83 10.78 5.72
N ARG A 31 10.45 9.72 5.21
CA ARG A 31 11.79 9.31 5.65
C ARG A 31 12.84 10.35 5.28
N SER A 32 12.78 10.88 4.08
CA SER A 32 13.74 11.86 3.57
C SER A 32 13.62 13.23 4.22
N SER A 33 12.51 13.49 4.91
CA SER A 33 12.30 14.77 5.60
C SER A 33 13.32 15.03 6.71
N GLY A 34 13.87 13.95 7.30
CA GLY A 34 14.80 14.08 8.41
C GLY A 34 14.16 14.54 9.72
N LEU A 35 12.82 14.59 9.79
CA LEU A 35 12.11 15.12 10.95
C LEU A 35 11.98 14.13 12.10
N PHE A 36 12.18 12.84 11.85
CA PHE A 36 11.90 11.78 12.83
C PHE A 36 13.14 10.95 13.14
N SER A 37 13.29 10.58 14.42
CA SER A 37 14.26 9.55 14.79
C SER A 37 13.88 8.20 14.16
N PRO A 38 14.79 7.25 14.03
CA PRO A 38 14.45 5.95 13.43
C PRO A 38 13.24 5.27 14.07
N LYS A 39 13.12 5.33 15.39
CA LYS A 39 11.98 4.74 16.10
C LYS A 39 10.67 5.47 15.82
N ALA A 40 10.69 6.81 15.85
CA ALA A 40 9.52 7.62 15.58
C ALA A 40 9.13 7.54 14.10
N LEU A 41 10.11 7.40 13.23
CA LEU A 41 9.89 7.31 11.78
C LEU A 41 9.02 6.10 11.41
N GLY A 42 9.28 4.95 11.98
CA GLY A 42 8.48 3.75 11.72
C GLY A 42 7.02 3.98 12.01
N LYS A 43 6.71 4.54 13.17
CA LYS A 43 5.33 4.85 13.57
C LYS A 43 4.70 5.92 12.68
N ALA A 44 5.42 7.00 12.40
CA ALA A 44 4.92 8.08 11.55
C ALA A 44 4.63 7.59 10.14
N GLY A 45 5.49 6.76 9.58
CA GLY A 45 5.29 6.15 8.27
C GLY A 45 4.06 5.26 8.23
N ASP A 46 3.93 4.33 9.18
CA ASP A 46 2.77 3.46 9.29
C ASP A 46 1.47 4.26 9.33
N GLN A 47 1.40 5.27 10.20
CA GLN A 47 0.19 6.07 10.35
C GLN A 47 -0.14 6.87 9.10
N THR A 48 0.85 7.50 8.49
CA THR A 48 0.64 8.34 7.30
C THR A 48 0.20 7.50 6.11
N ALA A 49 0.89 6.39 5.85
CA ALA A 49 0.54 5.50 4.75
C ALA A 49 -0.83 4.85 4.97
N ASN A 50 -1.14 4.45 6.21
CA ASN A 50 -2.44 3.86 6.52
C ASN A 50 -3.58 4.84 6.27
N GLN A 51 -3.46 6.08 6.75
CA GLN A 51 -4.47 7.09 6.52
C GLN A 51 -4.70 7.35 5.03
N PHE A 52 -3.63 7.44 4.26
CA PHE A 52 -3.72 7.62 2.82
C PHE A 52 -4.46 6.45 2.17
N LEU A 53 -4.02 5.21 2.42
CA LEU A 53 -4.59 4.03 1.78
C LEU A 53 -6.06 3.83 2.14
N CYS A 54 -6.40 3.95 3.42
CA CYS A 54 -7.76 3.74 3.88
C CYS A 54 -8.70 4.83 3.35
N HIS A 55 -8.27 6.09 3.38
CA HIS A 55 -9.08 7.18 2.84
C HIS A 55 -9.32 7.01 1.34
N ALA A 56 -8.25 6.71 0.59
CA ALA A 56 -8.36 6.54 -0.86
C ALA A 56 -9.26 5.37 -1.24
N LEU A 57 -9.18 4.24 -0.52
CA LEU A 57 -10.04 3.10 -0.78
C LEU A 57 -11.50 3.37 -0.44
N ARG A 58 -11.77 4.07 0.64
CA ARG A 58 -13.14 4.45 1.01
C ARG A 58 -13.76 5.38 -0.03
N GLU A 59 -12.95 6.28 -0.61
CA GLU A 59 -13.41 7.17 -1.68
C GLU A 59 -13.64 6.42 -3.00
N ALA A 60 -12.72 5.54 -3.37
CA ALA A 60 -12.77 4.87 -4.67
C ALA A 60 -13.71 3.66 -4.69
N ARG A 61 -13.86 2.98 -3.55
CA ARG A 61 -14.66 1.76 -3.41
C ARG A 61 -15.51 1.81 -2.13
N PRO A 62 -16.48 2.74 -2.03
CA PRO A 62 -17.22 2.98 -0.79
C PRO A 62 -18.06 1.79 -0.32
N ASP A 63 -18.42 0.88 -1.23
CA ASP A 63 -19.24 -0.27 -0.89
C ASP A 63 -18.43 -1.51 -0.51
N ASP A 64 -17.11 -1.48 -0.67
CA ASP A 64 -16.24 -2.60 -0.33
C ASP A 64 -15.82 -2.57 1.14
N GLY A 65 -15.51 -3.73 1.70
CA GLY A 65 -14.93 -3.82 3.03
C GLY A 65 -13.45 -3.43 3.01
N LEU A 66 -12.91 -3.13 4.19
CA LEU A 66 -11.52 -2.71 4.33
C LEU A 66 -10.95 -3.26 5.63
N LEU A 67 -9.79 -3.90 5.53
CA LEU A 67 -9.02 -4.40 6.67
C LEU A 67 -7.60 -3.84 6.59
N SER A 68 -7.18 -3.19 7.66
CA SER A 68 -5.80 -2.71 7.81
C SER A 68 -5.26 -3.13 9.18
N GLU A 69 -4.00 -3.58 9.23
CA GLU A 69 -3.36 -3.94 10.48
C GLU A 69 -3.20 -2.76 11.44
N GLU A 70 -3.14 -1.53 10.90
CA GLU A 70 -2.95 -0.31 11.69
C GLU A 70 -4.25 0.29 12.21
N GLU A 71 -5.41 -0.21 11.79
CA GLU A 71 -6.70 0.25 12.27
C GLU A 71 -7.38 -0.82 13.12
N LYS A 72 -8.16 -0.35 14.10
CA LYS A 72 -9.00 -1.27 14.85
C LYS A 72 -9.98 -1.94 13.90
N ASP A 73 -10.00 -3.26 13.92
CA ASP A 73 -10.93 -4.03 13.10
C ASP A 73 -12.37 -3.70 13.51
N ASN A 74 -13.16 -3.26 12.54
CA ASN A 74 -14.59 -3.17 12.73
C ASN A 74 -15.23 -4.30 11.91
N GLU A 75 -16.24 -4.92 12.45
CA GLU A 75 -16.88 -6.08 11.84
C GLU A 75 -17.69 -5.76 10.59
N ALA A 76 -17.75 -4.49 10.17
CA ALA A 76 -18.49 -4.09 8.97
C ALA A 76 -18.02 -4.83 7.72
N ARG A 77 -16.72 -5.18 7.62
CA ARG A 77 -16.16 -5.93 6.49
C ARG A 77 -16.75 -7.33 6.36
N LEU A 78 -17.23 -7.92 7.45
CA LEU A 78 -17.72 -9.31 7.48
C LEU A 78 -18.97 -9.53 6.63
N GLY A 79 -19.74 -8.47 6.39
CA GLY A 79 -20.92 -8.54 5.52
C GLY A 79 -20.62 -8.23 4.05
N LYS A 80 -19.35 -8.04 3.67
CA LYS A 80 -18.97 -7.64 2.32
C LYS A 80 -18.34 -8.81 1.58
N SER A 81 -18.74 -8.98 0.31
CA SER A 81 -18.12 -9.97 -0.57
C SER A 81 -16.73 -9.55 -1.04
N ARG A 82 -16.49 -8.25 -1.15
CA ARG A 82 -15.23 -7.66 -1.61
C ARG A 82 -14.59 -6.93 -0.44
N VAL A 83 -13.37 -7.31 -0.08
CA VAL A 83 -12.64 -6.72 1.05
C VAL A 83 -11.22 -6.36 0.59
N TRP A 84 -10.87 -5.10 0.75
CA TRP A 84 -9.51 -4.63 0.54
C TRP A 84 -8.70 -4.87 1.80
N ILE A 85 -7.46 -5.32 1.63
CA ILE A 85 -6.56 -5.65 2.73
C ILE A 85 -5.26 -4.89 2.48
N VAL A 86 -4.88 -4.05 3.43
CA VAL A 86 -3.68 -3.24 3.31
C VAL A 86 -2.71 -3.49 4.46
N ASP A 87 -1.42 -3.54 4.13
CA ASP A 87 -0.32 -3.46 5.08
C ASP A 87 0.50 -2.25 4.66
N PRO A 88 0.39 -1.12 5.40
CA PRO A 88 1.01 0.14 4.99
C PRO A 88 2.54 0.06 4.93
N VAL A 89 3.17 -0.63 5.88
CA VAL A 89 4.62 -0.84 5.88
C VAL A 89 4.90 -2.23 6.41
N ASP A 90 5.23 -3.14 5.50
CA ASP A 90 5.82 -4.43 5.85
C ASP A 90 7.32 -4.21 6.00
N GLY A 91 7.85 -4.42 7.19
CA GLY A 91 9.23 -4.09 7.51
C GLY A 91 9.37 -2.69 8.12
N THR A 92 8.53 -2.35 9.10
CA THR A 92 8.54 -1.05 9.77
C THR A 92 9.91 -0.73 10.38
N ARG A 93 10.57 -1.73 10.95
CA ARG A 93 11.92 -1.58 11.51
C ARG A 93 12.94 -1.22 10.43
N GLU A 94 12.92 -1.95 9.32
CA GLU A 94 13.84 -1.74 8.19
C GLU A 94 13.62 -0.36 7.59
N TYR A 95 12.37 0.06 7.46
CA TYR A 95 12.02 1.39 7.01
C TYR A 95 12.60 2.47 7.93
N GLY A 96 12.45 2.31 9.26
CA GLY A 96 12.96 3.26 10.24
C GLY A 96 14.48 3.32 10.28
N GLU A 97 15.17 2.23 9.92
CA GLU A 97 16.62 2.13 9.88
C GLU A 97 17.23 2.57 8.55
N ALA A 98 16.46 3.21 7.68
CA ALA A 98 16.87 3.66 6.34
C ALA A 98 17.32 2.50 5.43
N ARG A 99 16.80 1.29 5.64
CA ARG A 99 17.07 0.14 4.80
C ARG A 99 16.13 0.12 3.60
N SER A 100 16.42 -0.72 2.62
CA SER A 100 15.63 -0.86 1.39
C SER A 100 14.65 -2.03 1.43
N ASP A 101 14.75 -2.92 2.42
CA ASP A 101 14.00 -4.16 2.49
C ASP A 101 12.67 -3.99 3.25
N TRP A 102 11.80 -3.15 2.70
CA TRP A 102 10.45 -2.91 3.20
C TRP A 102 9.49 -2.74 2.04
N ALA A 103 8.21 -2.90 2.28
CA ALA A 103 7.20 -2.94 1.22
C ALA A 103 5.86 -2.38 1.67
N VAL A 104 5.04 -2.01 0.68
CA VAL A 104 3.62 -1.66 0.86
C VAL A 104 2.79 -2.73 0.16
N HIS A 105 1.82 -3.30 0.84
CA HIS A 105 0.91 -4.31 0.28
C HIS A 105 -0.51 -3.78 0.18
N VAL A 106 -1.12 -3.92 -1.00
CA VAL A 106 -2.54 -3.64 -1.22
C VAL A 106 -3.14 -4.84 -1.94
N GLY A 107 -4.06 -5.51 -1.30
CA GLY A 107 -4.71 -6.69 -1.85
C GLY A 107 -6.22 -6.62 -1.74
N MET A 108 -6.89 -7.53 -2.43
CA MET A 108 -8.35 -7.66 -2.36
C MET A 108 -8.72 -9.13 -2.32
N ALA A 109 -9.66 -9.46 -1.44
CA ALA A 109 -10.30 -10.76 -1.39
C ALA A 109 -11.73 -10.64 -1.87
N VAL A 110 -12.21 -11.67 -2.55
CA VAL A 110 -13.61 -11.78 -2.99
C VAL A 110 -14.17 -13.08 -2.44
N ASP A 111 -15.28 -12.99 -1.71
CA ASP A 111 -15.92 -14.14 -1.07
C ASP A 111 -14.94 -14.99 -0.22
N GLY A 112 -14.04 -14.30 0.49
CA GLY A 112 -13.08 -14.92 1.38
C GLY A 112 -11.85 -15.52 0.71
N ALA A 113 -11.72 -15.41 -0.62
CA ALA A 113 -10.56 -15.93 -1.35
C ALA A 113 -9.72 -14.79 -1.94
N PRO A 114 -8.39 -14.92 -1.97
CA PRO A 114 -7.54 -13.90 -2.60
C PRO A 114 -7.92 -13.71 -4.07
N ALA A 115 -8.10 -12.46 -4.49
CA ALA A 115 -8.46 -12.11 -5.87
C ALA A 115 -7.32 -11.43 -6.61
N LEU A 116 -6.68 -10.45 -5.98
CA LEU A 116 -5.54 -9.74 -6.57
C LEU A 116 -4.69 -9.10 -5.47
N GLY A 117 -3.50 -8.69 -5.84
CA GLY A 117 -2.60 -7.97 -4.95
C GLY A 117 -1.56 -7.18 -5.70
N ALA A 118 -1.07 -6.14 -5.06
CA ALA A 118 0.05 -5.34 -5.51
C ALA A 118 1.00 -5.11 -4.35
N VAL A 119 2.29 -5.14 -4.64
CA VAL A 119 3.36 -4.90 -3.66
C VAL A 119 4.26 -3.83 -4.24
N ALA A 120 4.40 -2.72 -3.54
CA ALA A 120 5.38 -1.70 -3.88
C ALA A 120 6.65 -1.94 -3.08
N LEU A 121 7.79 -1.88 -3.77
CA LEU A 121 9.13 -2.04 -3.20
C LEU A 121 9.90 -0.74 -3.46
N PRO A 122 9.65 0.32 -2.68
CA PRO A 122 10.20 1.65 -3.00
C PRO A 122 11.72 1.73 -2.93
N GLY A 123 12.35 0.85 -2.14
CA GLY A 123 13.79 0.78 -2.00
C GLY A 123 14.50 -0.08 -3.03
N LEU A 124 13.76 -0.71 -3.95
CA LEU A 124 14.33 -1.62 -4.92
C LEU A 124 14.24 -1.01 -6.32
N ASP A 125 15.39 -0.89 -6.98
CA ASP A 125 15.52 -0.45 -8.38
C ASP A 125 14.76 0.86 -8.67
N GLY A 126 14.90 1.86 -7.79
CA GLY A 126 14.25 3.16 -7.94
C GLY A 126 12.75 3.16 -7.67
N GLY A 127 12.24 2.06 -7.14
CA GLY A 127 10.83 1.84 -6.88
C GLY A 127 10.22 0.85 -7.87
N THR A 128 9.84 -0.31 -7.37
CA THR A 128 9.26 -1.38 -8.18
C THR A 128 7.88 -1.70 -7.65
N VAL A 129 6.92 -1.93 -8.55
CA VAL A 129 5.59 -2.40 -8.18
C VAL A 129 5.34 -3.75 -8.85
N LEU A 130 5.06 -4.76 -8.04
CA LEU A 130 4.68 -6.09 -8.52
C LEU A 130 3.17 -6.23 -8.36
N ARG A 131 2.51 -6.79 -9.36
CA ARG A 131 1.06 -7.01 -9.31
C ARG A 131 0.71 -8.41 -9.82
N SER A 132 -0.28 -9.01 -9.20
CA SER A 132 -0.66 -10.40 -9.49
C SER A 132 -1.42 -10.58 -10.81
N ASP A 133 -1.97 -9.50 -11.36
CA ASP A 133 -2.72 -9.53 -12.61
C ASP A 133 -1.86 -9.31 -13.86
N GLN A 134 -0.54 -9.27 -13.69
CA GLN A 134 0.43 -9.11 -14.77
C GLN A 134 1.61 -10.07 -14.56
N PRO A 135 2.36 -10.40 -15.62
CA PRO A 135 3.59 -11.17 -15.45
C PRO A 135 4.55 -10.49 -14.49
N ILE A 136 5.10 -11.26 -13.57
CA ILE A 136 6.04 -10.73 -12.58
C ILE A 136 7.45 -10.81 -13.13
N VAL A 137 8.09 -9.64 -13.23
CA VAL A 137 9.52 -9.53 -13.55
C VAL A 137 10.22 -9.10 -12.26
N VAL A 138 11.01 -9.99 -11.68
CA VAL A 138 11.75 -9.68 -10.46
C VAL A 138 13.01 -8.93 -10.84
N PRO A 139 13.20 -7.70 -10.35
CA PRO A 139 14.44 -6.96 -10.63
C PRO A 139 15.63 -7.58 -9.91
N PRO A 140 16.87 -7.28 -10.35
CA PRO A 140 18.05 -7.77 -9.67
C PRO A 140 18.06 -7.34 -8.20
N ALA A 141 18.65 -8.18 -7.35
CA ALA A 141 18.79 -7.84 -5.94
C ALA A 141 19.65 -6.59 -5.78
N PRO A 142 19.34 -5.69 -4.83
CA PRO A 142 20.18 -4.55 -4.57
C PRO A 142 21.55 -4.98 -4.03
N GLU A 143 22.57 -4.26 -4.43
CA GLU A 143 23.94 -4.48 -3.96
C GLU A 143 24.18 -3.88 -2.59
#